data_4d633bdc582fa2972d9559158be6d7e8
#
_entry.id   4d633bdc582fa2972d9559158be6d7e8
#
_cell.length_a   1.000
_cell.length_b   1.000
_cell.length_c   1.000
_cell.angle_alpha   90.00
_cell.angle_beta   90.00
_cell.angle_gamma   90.00
#
_symmetry.space_group_name_H-M   'P 1'
#
loop_
_entity.id
_entity.type
_entity.pdbx_description
1 polymer ?
#
loop_
_entity_poly.entity_id
_entity_poly.type
_entity_poly.pdbx_seq_one_letter_code
_entity_poly.pdbx_strand_id
1 'polypeptide(L)'
;MSSQYERELRQVIAGVPAGVEAVIKSCTEQQKSLMRLAITRPFLVVRAAGSGMEGTGDLLALRGDICFPIEVKTTKASKLYLSGRTMDQYLAMINEGQRCNLMPLYAHRRKGIRGDS
;
A
#
# COMPACT_ATOMS: atom_id res chain seq x y z
N MET A 1 0.01 15.14 2.34
CA MET A 1 0.97 15.23 1.24
C MET A 1 1.41 13.82 0.84
N SER A 2 1.39 13.56 -0.45
CA SER A 2 1.77 12.24 -0.97
C SER A 2 3.29 12.08 -0.94
N SER A 3 3.79 11.02 -0.30
CA SER A 3 5.20 10.71 -0.32
C SER A 3 5.57 10.03 -1.65
N GLN A 4 6.87 10.01 -1.95
CA GLN A 4 7.37 9.31 -3.11
C GLN A 4 7.00 7.82 -3.05
N TYR A 5 7.12 7.21 -1.89
CA TYR A 5 6.84 5.79 -1.70
C TYR A 5 5.35 5.47 -1.88
N GLU A 6 4.48 6.36 -1.44
CA GLU A 6 3.04 6.21 -1.67
C GLU A 6 2.73 6.24 -3.17
N ARG A 7 3.35 7.17 -3.91
CA ARG A 7 3.16 7.26 -5.36
C ARG A 7 3.69 6.02 -6.07
N GLU A 8 4.86 5.52 -5.65
CA GLU A 8 5.42 4.30 -6.22
C GLU A 8 4.48 3.11 -6.00
N LEU A 9 3.95 2.96 -4.80
CA LEU A 9 3.03 1.89 -4.48
C LEU A 9 1.76 1.99 -5.32
N ARG A 10 1.20 3.20 -5.47
CA ARG A 10 0.01 3.40 -6.29
C ARG A 10 0.25 2.95 -7.73
N GLN A 11 1.40 3.30 -8.29
CA GLN A 11 1.73 2.92 -9.66
C GLN A 11 1.86 1.41 -9.82
N VAL A 12 2.45 0.73 -8.85
CA VAL A 12 2.60 -0.72 -8.88
C VAL A 12 1.24 -1.39 -8.81
N ILE A 13 0.41 -1.00 -7.87
CA ILE A 13 -0.91 -1.62 -7.68
C ILE A 13 -1.82 -1.31 -8.86
N ALA A 14 -1.72 -0.10 -9.42
CA ALA A 14 -2.49 0.29 -10.59
C ALA A 14 -1.96 -0.33 -11.88
N GLY A 15 -0.85 -1.04 -11.82
CA GLY A 15 -0.29 -1.74 -12.96
C GLY A 15 0.26 -0.83 -14.05
N VAL A 16 0.77 0.36 -13.69
CA VAL A 16 1.40 1.28 -14.63
C VAL A 16 2.75 0.71 -15.04
N PRO A 17 2.95 0.29 -16.31
CA PRO A 17 4.16 -0.46 -16.67
C PRO A 17 5.47 0.28 -16.35
N ALA A 18 5.58 1.55 -16.69
CA ALA A 18 6.78 2.32 -16.39
C ALA A 18 7.04 2.43 -14.90
N GLY A 19 5.98 2.59 -14.10
CA GLY A 19 6.09 2.66 -12.64
C GLY A 19 6.52 1.34 -12.03
N VAL A 20 5.96 0.23 -12.51
CA VAL A 20 6.35 -1.10 -12.04
C VAL A 20 7.82 -1.36 -12.33
N GLU A 21 8.27 -1.12 -13.58
CA GLU A 21 9.65 -1.36 -13.96
C GLU A 21 10.63 -0.48 -13.17
N ALA A 22 10.26 0.76 -12.88
CA ALA A 22 11.11 1.63 -12.08
C ALA A 22 11.28 1.13 -10.65
N VAL A 23 10.21 0.65 -10.04
CA VAL A 23 10.22 0.19 -8.65
C VAL A 23 10.99 -1.12 -8.50
N ILE A 24 10.84 -2.04 -9.46
CA ILE A 24 11.42 -3.38 -9.35
C ILE A 24 12.87 -3.47 -9.85
N LYS A 25 13.47 -2.35 -10.19
CA LYS A 25 14.79 -2.29 -10.82
C LYS A 25 15.87 -3.07 -10.06
N SER A 26 15.82 -3.01 -8.73
CA SER A 26 16.80 -3.68 -7.86
C SER A 26 16.33 -5.03 -7.34
N CYS A 27 15.20 -5.53 -7.81
CA CYS A 27 14.69 -6.83 -7.38
C CYS A 27 15.37 -7.98 -8.13
N THR A 28 15.30 -9.19 -7.58
CA THR A 28 15.76 -10.40 -8.27
C THR A 28 14.84 -10.67 -9.47
N GLU A 29 15.31 -11.48 -10.42
CA GLU A 29 14.51 -11.84 -11.59
C GLU A 29 13.21 -12.53 -11.21
N GLN A 30 13.24 -13.39 -10.18
CA GLN A 30 12.03 -14.02 -9.68
C GLN A 30 11.05 -13.01 -9.12
N GLN A 31 11.54 -12.06 -8.32
CA GLN A 31 10.70 -10.99 -7.77
C GLN A 31 10.14 -10.11 -8.89
N LYS A 32 10.95 -9.78 -9.90
CA LYS A 32 10.49 -9.00 -11.04
C LYS A 32 9.34 -9.68 -11.77
N SER A 33 9.44 -10.99 -11.99
CA SER A 33 8.39 -11.75 -12.65
C SER A 33 7.08 -11.68 -11.88
N LEU A 34 7.13 -11.83 -10.55
CA LEU A 34 5.95 -11.75 -9.71
C LEU A 34 5.34 -10.34 -9.73
N MET A 35 6.18 -9.31 -9.60
CA MET A 35 5.70 -7.93 -9.57
C MET A 35 5.08 -7.51 -10.90
N ARG A 36 5.59 -8.03 -12.02
CA ARG A 36 5.03 -7.72 -13.34
C ARG A 36 3.63 -8.25 -13.55
N LEU A 37 3.18 -9.19 -12.72
CA LEU A 37 1.79 -9.64 -12.76
C LEU A 37 0.82 -8.51 -12.44
N ALA A 38 1.26 -7.49 -11.71
CA ALA A 38 0.43 -6.32 -11.41
C ALA A 38 0.00 -5.60 -12.68
N ILE A 39 0.80 -5.65 -13.74
CA ILE A 39 0.46 -5.00 -15.01
C ILE A 39 -0.72 -5.71 -15.68
N THR A 40 -0.83 -7.02 -15.51
CA THR A 40 -1.91 -7.81 -16.10
C THR A 40 -3.15 -7.90 -15.24
N ARG A 41 -3.03 -7.54 -13.96
CA ARG A 41 -4.14 -7.57 -13.00
C ARG A 41 -4.19 -6.27 -12.20
N PRO A 42 -4.41 -5.13 -12.88
CA PRO A 42 -4.35 -3.84 -12.20
C PRO A 42 -5.54 -3.60 -11.28
N PHE A 43 -5.31 -2.78 -10.26
CA PHE A 43 -6.37 -2.25 -9.42
C PHE A 43 -6.65 -0.81 -9.79
N LEU A 44 -7.89 -0.38 -9.57
CA LEU A 44 -8.18 1.04 -9.51
C LEU A 44 -7.73 1.52 -8.13
N VAL A 45 -6.85 2.50 -8.10
CA VAL A 45 -6.30 2.99 -6.83
C VAL A 45 -6.77 4.42 -6.60
N VAL A 46 -7.39 4.64 -5.45
CA VAL A 46 -7.90 5.94 -5.05
C VAL A 46 -7.15 6.40 -3.81
N ARG A 47 -6.70 7.64 -3.83
CA ARG A 47 -6.05 8.24 -2.68
C ARG A 47 -7.11 8.78 -1.73
N ALA A 48 -7.08 8.28 -0.48
CA ALA A 48 -8.07 8.63 0.53
C ALA A 48 -7.55 9.69 1.52
N ALA A 49 -6.35 10.22 1.31
CA ALA A 49 -5.76 11.22 2.19
C ALA A 49 -6.63 12.48 2.22
N GLY A 50 -6.82 13.03 3.43
CA GLY A 50 -7.63 14.23 3.59
C GLY A 50 -9.12 13.98 3.70
N SER A 51 -9.56 12.72 3.70
CA SER A 51 -10.97 12.38 3.84
C SER A 51 -11.53 12.75 5.22
N GLY A 52 -10.64 12.88 6.23
CA GLY A 52 -11.06 13.13 7.60
C GLY A 52 -11.64 11.92 8.31
N MET A 53 -11.67 10.77 7.66
CA MET A 53 -12.22 9.53 8.22
C MET A 53 -11.09 8.59 8.64
N GLU A 54 -11.11 8.20 9.90
CA GLU A 54 -10.18 7.18 10.38
C GLU A 54 -10.61 5.79 9.87
N GLY A 55 -9.63 4.92 9.67
CA GLY A 55 -9.87 3.54 9.27
C GLY A 55 -9.92 3.30 7.78
N THR A 56 -9.92 4.36 6.95
CA THR A 56 -9.88 4.20 5.49
C THR A 56 -8.47 4.01 4.95
N GLY A 57 -7.44 4.39 5.74
CA GLY A 57 -6.05 4.34 5.29
C GLY A 57 -5.71 5.46 4.32
N ASP A 58 -4.56 5.33 3.68
CA ASP A 58 -4.07 6.32 2.72
C ASP A 58 -4.61 6.08 1.31
N LEU A 59 -4.82 4.81 0.95
CA LEU A 59 -5.23 4.39 -0.38
C LEU A 59 -6.35 3.36 -0.29
N LEU A 60 -7.18 3.35 -1.33
CA LEU A 60 -8.13 2.27 -1.56
C LEU A 60 -7.79 1.62 -2.90
N ALA A 61 -7.63 0.30 -2.89
CA ALA A 61 -7.37 -0.47 -4.10
C ALA A 61 -8.60 -1.31 -4.41
N LEU A 62 -9.15 -1.15 -5.60
CA LEU A 62 -10.39 -1.81 -6.00
C LEU A 62 -10.20 -2.60 -7.30
N ARG A 63 -10.75 -3.79 -7.35
CA ARG A 63 -10.81 -4.60 -8.57
C ARG A 63 -11.99 -5.54 -8.48
N GLY A 64 -12.96 -5.37 -9.38
CA GLY A 64 -14.19 -6.14 -9.30
C GLY A 64 -14.91 -5.90 -7.99
N ASP A 65 -15.12 -6.95 -7.22
CA ASP A 65 -15.74 -6.89 -5.90
C ASP A 65 -14.72 -6.91 -4.76
N ILE A 66 -13.44 -6.73 -5.07
CA ILE A 66 -12.36 -6.73 -4.07
C ILE A 66 -12.00 -5.29 -3.75
N CYS A 67 -11.87 -4.98 -2.46
CA CYS A 67 -11.43 -3.66 -2.00
C CYS A 67 -10.49 -3.84 -0.82
N PHE A 68 -9.31 -3.21 -0.92
CA PHE A 68 -8.33 -3.20 0.16
C PHE A 68 -8.05 -1.77 0.60
N PRO A 69 -8.43 -1.39 1.83
CA PRO A 69 -7.90 -0.17 2.45
C PRO A 69 -6.43 -0.38 2.77
N ILE A 70 -5.57 0.55 2.41
CA ILE A 70 -4.12 0.42 2.58
C ILE A 70 -3.58 1.62 3.34
N GLU A 71 -2.86 1.35 4.42
CA GLU A 71 -2.11 2.36 5.16
C GLU A 71 -0.64 2.23 4.78
N VAL A 72 -0.03 3.31 4.30
CA VAL A 72 1.37 3.33 3.87
C VAL A 72 2.22 3.85 5.02
N LYS A 73 3.21 3.07 5.44
CA LYS A 73 4.15 3.46 6.49
C LYS A 73 5.58 3.36 5.97
N THR A 74 6.37 4.38 6.26
CA THR A 74 7.76 4.45 5.85
C THR A 74 8.63 4.62 7.09
N THR A 75 9.52 3.67 7.35
CA THR A 75 10.41 3.71 8.51
C THR A 75 11.78 3.16 8.12
N LYS A 76 12.77 3.40 8.99
CA LYS A 76 14.11 2.79 8.85
C LYS A 76 14.16 1.41 9.49
N ALA A 77 13.23 1.11 10.40
CA ALA A 77 13.19 -0.16 11.11
C ALA A 77 12.68 -1.28 10.20
N SER A 78 13.08 -2.52 10.50
CA SER A 78 12.62 -3.69 9.75
C SER A 78 11.20 -4.11 10.11
N LYS A 79 10.66 -3.56 11.20
CA LYS A 79 9.31 -3.90 11.70
C LYS A 79 8.53 -2.63 11.98
N LEU A 80 7.22 -2.72 11.84
CA LEU A 80 6.33 -1.67 12.29
C LEU A 80 5.98 -1.91 13.76
N TYR A 81 6.14 -0.86 14.55
CA TYR A 81 5.75 -0.88 15.96
C TYR A 81 4.46 -0.09 16.12
N LEU A 82 3.47 -0.70 16.75
CA LEU A 82 2.17 -0.08 16.97
C LEU A 82 2.10 0.45 18.40
N SER A 83 2.05 1.77 18.55
CA SER A 83 1.90 2.43 19.83
C SER A 83 1.28 3.80 19.63
N GLY A 84 0.61 4.33 20.64
CA GLY A 84 0.00 5.64 20.59
C GLY A 84 -0.90 5.81 19.38
N ARG A 85 -0.67 6.87 18.61
CA ARG A 85 -1.49 7.18 17.43
C ARG A 85 -1.46 6.08 16.39
N THR A 86 -0.32 5.41 16.22
CA THR A 86 -0.21 4.32 15.26
C THR A 86 -1.11 3.15 15.64
N MET A 87 -1.19 2.84 16.94
CA MET A 87 -2.09 1.81 17.42
C MET A 87 -3.54 2.22 17.21
N ASP A 88 -3.89 3.47 17.46
CA ASP A 88 -5.24 3.98 17.25
C ASP A 88 -5.66 3.86 15.78
N GLN A 89 -4.76 4.20 14.86
CA GLN A 89 -5.00 4.05 13.42
C GLN A 89 -5.22 2.58 13.04
N TYR A 90 -4.40 1.71 13.59
CA TYR A 90 -4.51 0.28 13.34
C TYR A 90 -5.87 -0.26 13.79
N LEU A 91 -6.29 0.09 15.02
CA LEU A 91 -7.56 -0.35 15.55
C LEU A 91 -8.74 0.20 14.74
N ALA A 92 -8.64 1.45 14.30
CA ALA A 92 -9.67 2.05 13.45
C ALA A 92 -9.81 1.31 12.13
N MET A 93 -8.69 0.92 11.50
CA MET A 93 -8.71 0.14 10.26
C MET A 93 -9.30 -1.24 10.47
N ILE A 94 -8.98 -1.90 11.57
CA ILE A 94 -9.54 -3.21 11.89
C ILE A 94 -11.06 -3.10 12.07
N ASN A 95 -11.52 -2.09 12.81
CA ASN A 95 -12.95 -1.89 13.05
C ASN A 95 -13.70 -1.61 11.75
N GLU A 96 -13.17 -0.74 10.90
CA GLU A 96 -13.79 -0.45 9.60
C GLU A 96 -13.77 -1.68 8.69
N GLY A 97 -12.69 -2.44 8.71
CA GLY A 97 -12.60 -3.67 7.94
C GLY A 97 -13.67 -4.68 8.34
N GLN A 98 -13.87 -4.86 9.65
CA GLN A 98 -14.90 -5.76 10.14
C GLN A 98 -16.30 -5.26 9.81
N ARG A 99 -16.54 -3.96 10.01
CA ARG A 99 -17.85 -3.37 9.75
C ARG A 99 -18.26 -3.48 8.29
N CYS A 100 -17.30 -3.32 7.38
CA CYS A 100 -17.56 -3.28 5.93
C CYS A 100 -17.18 -4.57 5.22
N ASN A 101 -16.72 -5.57 5.95
CA ASN A 101 -16.24 -6.85 5.40
C ASN A 101 -15.10 -6.64 4.41
N LEU A 102 -14.14 -5.81 4.79
CA LEU A 102 -12.95 -5.51 4.01
C LEU A 102 -11.70 -5.99 4.74
N MET A 103 -10.64 -6.27 3.98
CA MET A 103 -9.35 -6.65 4.54
C MET A 103 -8.39 -5.46 4.44
N PRO A 104 -8.13 -4.76 5.55
CA PRO A 104 -7.15 -3.67 5.51
C PRO A 104 -5.73 -4.21 5.43
N LEU A 105 -4.86 -3.46 4.76
CA LEU A 105 -3.47 -3.83 4.57
C LEU A 105 -2.56 -2.70 5.04
N TYR A 106 -1.39 -3.07 5.55
CA TYR A 106 -0.31 -2.14 5.81
C TYR A 106 0.78 -2.37 4.78
N ALA A 107 1.17 -1.32 4.08
CA ALA A 107 2.30 -1.35 3.16
C ALA A 107 3.47 -0.66 3.85
N HIS A 108 4.45 -1.43 4.30
CA HIS A 108 5.59 -0.93 5.04
C HIS A 108 6.80 -0.82 4.11
N ARG A 109 7.29 0.40 3.91
CA ARG A 109 8.50 0.67 3.15
C ARG A 109 9.64 1.01 4.09
N ARG A 110 10.74 0.26 3.98
CA ARG A 110 11.97 0.59 4.71
C ARG A 110 12.74 1.64 3.95
N LYS A 111 13.10 2.73 4.63
CA LYS A 111 13.90 3.80 4.04
C LYS A 111 15.30 3.29 3.69
N GLY A 112 15.75 3.65 2.48
CA GLY A 112 17.09 3.30 2.01
C GLY A 112 17.22 1.93 1.39
N ILE A 113 16.14 1.14 1.35
CA ILE A 113 16.14 -0.19 0.72
C ILE A 113 15.09 -0.22 -0.37
N ARG A 114 15.51 -0.27 -1.63
CA ARG A 114 14.59 -0.28 -2.76
C ARG A 114 13.94 -1.66 -2.90
N GLY A 115 12.68 -1.64 -3.32
CA GLY A 115 11.92 -2.85 -3.58
C GLY A 115 11.44 -3.58 -2.34
N ASP A 116 11.73 -3.06 -1.16
CA ASP A 116 11.30 -3.62 0.12
C ASP A 116 10.04 -2.89 0.58
N SER A 117 8.99 -3.62 0.83
CA SER A 117 7.70 -3.07 1.25
C SER A 117 7.10 -3.84 2.39
#